data_2ea7d4299c9c2f7a35e0c3de3517e8ea
#
_entry.id   2ea7d4299c9c2f7a35e0c3de3517e8ea
#
_cell.length_a   1.000
_cell.length_b   1.000
_cell.length_c   1.000
_cell.angle_alpha   90.00
_cell.angle_beta   90.00
_cell.angle_gamma   90.00
#
_symmetry.space_group_name_H-M   'P 1'
#
loop_
_entity.id
_entity.type
_entity.pdbx_description
1 polymer ?
#
loop_
_entity_poly.entity_id
_entity_poly.type
_entity_poly.pdbx_seq_one_letter_code
_entity_poly.pdbx_strand_id
1 'polypeptide(L)'
;MNSGKKWVKIRKHFTVRRRTGRKGSAYDENREGRGMELLPYRRDEAEAYARYWAYGRNPAFYDYETIGGDCTNFASQCIYAGTGVMNYTLTFGWYYISADDKAPAWTGVEYLHNFLIRPEVSPGPVCMVTQDLAMAEPGDVIQLIFHGEVFQHSPVVIQNDGSGEASGIQIAAHSYDANCRPLSSYSYQRYRVLHILGYYPEA
;
A
#
# COMPACT_ATOMS: atom_id res chain seq x y z
N MET A 1 -21.74 -2.74 13.92
CA MET A 1 -20.90 -2.07 14.92
C MET A 1 -19.79 -2.99 15.46
N ASN A 2 -18.98 -3.64 14.61
CA ASN A 2 -17.93 -4.54 15.10
C ASN A 2 -16.61 -4.47 14.27
N SER A 3 -16.46 -3.42 13.43
CA SER A 3 -15.28 -3.25 12.58
C SER A 3 -14.03 -2.77 13.33
N GLY A 4 -14.20 -1.94 14.37
CA GLY A 4 -13.07 -1.38 15.12
C GLY A 4 -12.21 -2.43 15.86
N LYS A 5 -12.78 -3.57 16.26
CA LYS A 5 -12.04 -4.64 16.96
C LYS A 5 -11.13 -5.46 16.03
N LYS A 6 -11.40 -5.50 14.74
CA LYS A 6 -10.63 -6.26 13.74
C LYS A 6 -9.27 -5.58 13.49
N TRP A 7 -9.24 -4.27 13.38
CA TRP A 7 -8.04 -3.50 13.08
C TRP A 7 -7.08 -3.37 14.27
N VAL A 8 -7.59 -3.42 15.49
CA VAL A 8 -6.77 -3.49 16.72
C VAL A 8 -6.08 -4.86 16.85
N LYS A 9 -6.63 -5.93 16.25
CA LYS A 9 -6.00 -7.26 16.26
C LYS A 9 -4.72 -7.35 15.40
N ILE A 10 -4.56 -6.50 14.38
CA ILE A 10 -3.32 -6.42 13.60
C ILE A 10 -2.13 -6.07 14.51
N ARG A 11 -2.36 -5.34 15.60
CA ARG A 11 -1.34 -4.99 16.60
C ARG A 11 -0.74 -6.21 17.34
N LYS A 12 -1.43 -7.34 17.43
CA LYS A 12 -0.97 -8.51 18.21
C LYS A 12 -0.01 -9.45 17.46
N HIS A 13 0.17 -9.26 16.17
CA HIS A 13 1.10 -10.07 15.37
C HIS A 13 2.45 -9.38 15.10
N PHE A 14 2.67 -8.18 15.63
CA PHE A 14 3.95 -7.50 15.63
C PHE A 14 4.89 -8.08 16.70
N THR A 15 5.14 -9.38 16.65
CA THR A 15 6.28 -9.95 17.38
C THR A 15 7.46 -9.89 16.43
N VAL A 16 8.29 -8.87 16.58
CA VAL A 16 9.62 -8.82 15.98
C VAL A 16 10.38 -10.07 16.46
N ARG A 17 10.43 -11.09 15.62
CA ARG A 17 11.35 -12.21 15.84
C ARG A 17 12.76 -11.68 15.62
N ARG A 18 13.41 -11.25 16.71
CA ARG A 18 14.86 -11.08 16.70
C ARG A 18 15.46 -12.42 16.27
N ARG A 19 16.07 -12.47 15.10
CA ARG A 19 16.91 -13.58 14.68
C ARG A 19 18.10 -13.68 15.64
N THR A 20 17.94 -14.47 16.69
CA THR A 20 19.10 -15.02 17.41
C THR A 20 19.67 -16.10 16.49
N GLY A 21 20.91 -15.91 16.07
CA GLY A 21 21.60 -16.86 15.19
C GLY A 21 21.60 -18.27 15.77
N ARG A 22 21.03 -19.21 15.03
CA ARG A 22 21.23 -20.64 15.23
C ARG A 22 21.91 -21.19 14.01
N LYS A 23 23.14 -21.62 14.19
CA LYS A 23 23.92 -22.40 13.23
C LYS A 23 23.26 -23.77 13.03
N GLY A 24 23.14 -24.17 11.78
CA GLY A 24 23.16 -25.55 11.33
C GLY A 24 21.87 -26.33 11.48
N SER A 25 21.15 -26.53 10.39
CA SER A 25 20.38 -27.76 10.14
C SER A 25 20.23 -27.96 8.63
N ALA A 26 20.50 -29.19 8.22
CA ALA A 26 20.36 -29.81 6.92
C ALA A 26 19.61 -29.03 5.82
N TYR A 27 20.26 -28.82 4.71
CA TYR A 27 19.65 -28.41 3.45
C TYR A 27 18.63 -29.48 3.04
N ASP A 28 17.35 -29.10 3.03
CA ASP A 28 16.29 -29.89 2.44
C ASP A 28 16.32 -29.66 0.93
N GLU A 29 16.96 -30.56 0.18
CA GLU A 29 17.13 -30.50 -1.28
C GLU A 29 15.79 -30.54 -2.05
N ASN A 30 14.65 -30.70 -1.38
CA ASN A 30 13.31 -30.69 -1.98
C ASN A 30 12.63 -29.32 -2.02
N ARG A 31 13.30 -28.23 -1.63
CA ARG A 31 12.77 -26.86 -1.71
C ARG A 31 13.19 -26.09 -2.98
N GLU A 32 14.09 -26.61 -3.78
CA GLU A 32 14.49 -26.03 -5.06
C GLU A 32 13.41 -26.33 -6.11
N GLY A 33 12.48 -25.37 -6.33
CA GLY A 33 11.58 -25.43 -7.49
C GLY A 33 10.16 -24.90 -7.31
N ARG A 34 9.72 -24.52 -6.13
CA ARG A 34 8.46 -23.76 -6.02
C ARG A 34 8.76 -22.28 -5.95
N GLY A 35 8.71 -21.61 -7.11
CA GLY A 35 8.66 -20.15 -7.14
C GLY A 35 7.56 -19.64 -6.23
N MET A 36 7.74 -18.50 -5.57
CA MET A 36 6.67 -17.89 -4.76
C MET A 36 5.46 -17.66 -5.65
N GLU A 37 4.31 -18.20 -5.23
CA GLU A 37 3.03 -18.02 -5.92
C GLU A 37 2.45 -16.63 -5.60
N LEU A 38 1.93 -15.96 -6.62
CA LEU A 38 1.23 -14.69 -6.44
C LEU A 38 -0.15 -14.97 -5.79
N LEU A 39 -0.36 -14.43 -4.61
CA LEU A 39 -1.61 -14.55 -3.87
C LEU A 39 -2.54 -13.38 -4.18
N PRO A 40 -3.88 -13.58 -4.13
CA PRO A 40 -4.85 -12.56 -4.44
C PRO A 40 -4.84 -11.43 -3.40
N TYR A 41 -4.89 -10.18 -3.87
CA TYR A 41 -5.04 -8.99 -3.04
C TYR A 41 -6.47 -8.91 -2.47
N ARG A 42 -6.60 -8.76 -1.16
CA ARG A 42 -7.90 -8.61 -0.48
C ARG A 42 -8.36 -7.16 -0.56
N ARG A 43 -8.99 -6.80 -1.67
CA ARG A 43 -9.41 -5.43 -1.99
C ARG A 43 -10.44 -4.90 -1.00
N ASP A 44 -11.35 -5.74 -0.54
CA ASP A 44 -12.37 -5.41 0.48
C ASP A 44 -11.75 -5.00 1.82
N GLU A 45 -10.66 -5.62 2.23
CA GLU A 45 -9.93 -5.27 3.45
C GLU A 45 -9.21 -3.92 3.28
N ALA A 46 -8.61 -3.67 2.12
CA ALA A 46 -7.93 -2.40 1.82
C ALA A 46 -8.91 -1.24 1.74
N GLU A 47 -10.04 -1.41 1.05
CA GLU A 47 -11.12 -0.43 0.95
C GLU A 47 -11.71 -0.12 2.35
N ALA A 48 -12.04 -1.16 3.11
CA ALA A 48 -12.59 -1.00 4.45
C ALA A 48 -11.62 -0.25 5.38
N TYR A 49 -10.31 -0.53 5.26
CA TYR A 49 -9.27 0.21 5.98
C TYR A 49 -9.26 1.68 5.57
N ALA A 50 -9.26 1.95 4.25
CA ALA A 50 -9.25 3.30 3.71
C ALA A 50 -10.44 4.12 4.22
N ARG A 51 -11.66 3.59 4.13
CA ARG A 51 -12.87 4.27 4.62
C ARG A 51 -12.86 4.52 6.11
N TYR A 52 -12.35 3.57 6.90
CA TYR A 52 -12.35 3.67 8.35
C TYR A 52 -11.37 4.74 8.86
N TRP A 53 -10.18 4.82 8.25
CA TRP A 53 -9.10 5.70 8.71
C TRP A 53 -8.97 7.00 7.92
N ALA A 54 -9.83 7.27 6.95
CA ALA A 54 -9.75 8.45 6.07
C ALA A 54 -9.69 9.79 6.81
N TYR A 55 -10.36 9.91 7.96
CA TYR A 55 -10.39 11.12 8.81
C TYR A 55 -9.71 10.92 10.16
N GLY A 56 -9.07 9.80 10.35
CA GLY A 56 -8.37 9.45 11.58
C GLY A 56 -6.96 8.96 11.32
N ARG A 57 -6.20 8.77 12.40
CA ARG A 57 -4.85 8.19 12.31
C ARG A 57 -4.82 6.89 13.08
N ASN A 58 -4.37 5.81 12.44
CA ASN A 58 -4.16 4.54 13.12
C ASN A 58 -2.94 4.67 14.06
N PRO A 59 -3.11 4.51 15.39
CA PRO A 59 -2.04 4.72 16.36
C PRO A 59 -0.90 3.70 16.25
N ALA A 60 -1.03 2.67 15.41
CA ALA A 60 0.06 1.75 15.10
C ALA A 60 1.12 2.34 14.17
N PHE A 61 0.80 3.45 13.48
CA PHE A 61 1.66 4.12 12.52
C PHE A 61 1.85 5.59 12.93
N TYR A 62 3.02 6.14 12.65
CA TYR A 62 3.28 7.55 12.89
C TYR A 62 2.53 8.41 11.87
N ASP A 63 2.03 9.56 12.31
CA ASP A 63 1.41 10.58 11.45
C ASP A 63 2.49 11.50 10.87
N TYR A 64 2.71 11.41 9.56
CA TYR A 64 3.71 12.21 8.84
C TYR A 64 3.14 13.53 8.29
N GLU A 65 1.90 13.92 8.60
CA GLU A 65 1.24 15.10 8.02
C GLU A 65 2.08 16.36 8.14
N THR A 66 2.76 16.57 9.27
CA THR A 66 3.59 17.75 9.52
C THR A 66 5.03 17.63 9.02
N ILE A 67 5.43 16.46 8.47
CA ILE A 67 6.82 16.16 8.07
C ILE A 67 6.87 15.70 6.60
N GLY A 68 6.15 16.38 5.72
CA GLY A 68 6.18 16.09 4.28
C GLY A 68 4.93 15.42 3.72
N GLY A 69 3.91 15.18 4.56
CA GLY A 69 2.63 14.62 4.17
C GLY A 69 2.47 13.13 4.49
N ASP A 70 1.24 12.71 4.70
CA ASP A 70 0.86 11.37 5.17
C ASP A 70 0.20 10.49 4.09
N CYS A 71 0.03 11.00 2.87
CA CYS A 71 -0.75 10.33 1.82
C CYS A 71 -0.19 8.94 1.44
N THR A 72 1.12 8.80 1.28
CA THR A 72 1.74 7.52 0.90
C THR A 72 1.85 6.58 2.10
N ASN A 73 2.06 7.08 3.31
CA ASN A 73 1.96 6.30 4.53
C ASN A 73 0.56 5.67 4.66
N PHE A 74 -0.48 6.46 4.42
CA PHE A 74 -1.86 5.99 4.42
C PHE A 74 -2.12 4.95 3.32
N ALA A 75 -1.70 5.22 2.08
CA ALA A 75 -1.82 4.26 0.97
C ALA A 75 -1.11 2.94 1.29
N SER A 76 0.09 2.99 1.86
CA SER A 76 0.84 1.80 2.31
C SER A 76 0.08 1.01 3.38
N GLN A 77 -0.56 1.69 4.33
CA GLN A 77 -1.39 1.03 5.35
C GLN A 77 -2.60 0.32 4.72
N CYS A 78 -3.26 0.95 3.73
CA CYS A 78 -4.38 0.34 3.00
C CYS A 78 -3.93 -0.91 2.24
N ILE A 79 -2.81 -0.83 1.50
CA ILE A 79 -2.23 -1.98 0.80
C ILE A 79 -1.86 -3.08 1.80
N TYR A 80 -1.26 -2.73 2.93
CA TYR A 80 -0.92 -3.70 3.97
C TYR A 80 -2.14 -4.38 4.58
N ALA A 81 -3.24 -3.68 4.75
CA ALA A 81 -4.51 -4.29 5.18
C ALA A 81 -4.97 -5.39 4.21
N GLY A 82 -4.80 -5.16 2.91
CA GLY A 82 -5.17 -6.12 1.87
C GLY A 82 -4.19 -7.28 1.68
N THR A 83 -2.91 -7.11 2.02
CA THR A 83 -1.87 -8.13 1.83
C THR A 83 -1.47 -8.85 3.11
N GLY A 84 -1.31 -8.11 4.21
CA GLY A 84 -0.79 -8.60 5.48
C GLY A 84 0.71 -8.94 5.45
N VAL A 85 1.43 -8.59 4.39
CA VAL A 85 2.84 -8.91 4.16
C VAL A 85 3.64 -7.65 3.89
N MET A 86 4.80 -7.53 4.50
CA MET A 86 5.80 -6.49 4.26
C MET A 86 7.06 -7.08 3.64
N ASN A 87 7.86 -6.25 3.01
CA ASN A 87 9.18 -6.63 2.50
C ASN A 87 10.27 -5.92 3.31
N TYR A 88 10.98 -6.67 4.13
CA TYR A 88 12.01 -6.15 5.05
C TYR A 88 13.40 -6.00 4.41
N THR A 89 13.50 -6.01 3.08
CA THR A 89 14.77 -5.69 2.40
C THR A 89 15.16 -4.26 2.74
N LEU A 90 16.36 -4.09 3.30
CA LEU A 90 16.85 -2.76 3.67
C LEU A 90 16.89 -1.84 2.44
N THR A 91 16.47 -0.60 2.59
CA THR A 91 16.42 0.48 1.59
C THR A 91 15.41 0.23 0.47
N PHE A 92 15.43 -0.93 -0.17
CA PHE A 92 14.60 -1.25 -1.35
C PHE A 92 13.33 -2.06 -1.03
N GLY A 93 13.10 -2.37 0.24
CA GLY A 93 11.88 -3.03 0.70
C GLY A 93 10.69 -2.08 0.84
N TRP A 94 9.63 -2.63 1.42
CA TRP A 94 8.41 -1.90 1.76
C TRP A 94 7.91 -2.41 3.11
N TYR A 95 8.26 -1.71 4.18
CA TYR A 95 7.94 -2.08 5.56
C TYR A 95 7.85 -0.86 6.46
N TYR A 96 7.20 -1.06 7.60
CA TYR A 96 7.13 -0.12 8.70
C TYR A 96 7.30 -0.86 10.04
N ILE A 97 8.26 -0.46 10.84
CA ILE A 97 8.49 -0.93 12.21
C ILE A 97 8.20 0.22 13.19
N SER A 98 8.73 1.39 12.90
CA SER A 98 8.55 2.62 13.70
C SER A 98 8.68 3.86 12.81
N ALA A 99 8.47 5.04 13.39
CA ALA A 99 8.68 6.31 12.70
C ALA A 99 10.09 6.42 12.07
N ASP A 100 11.10 5.92 12.78
CA ASP A 100 12.52 6.01 12.39
C ASP A 100 13.02 4.73 11.68
N ASP A 101 12.26 3.65 11.72
CA ASP A 101 12.62 2.37 11.10
C ASP A 101 11.50 1.93 10.13
N LYS A 102 11.61 2.38 8.91
CA LYS A 102 10.74 2.05 7.78
C LYS A 102 11.50 2.15 6.46
N ALA A 103 11.03 1.45 5.46
CA ALA A 103 11.55 1.61 4.10
C ALA A 103 11.10 2.95 3.49
N PRO A 104 11.91 3.59 2.63
CA PRO A 104 11.49 4.78 1.87
C PRO A 104 10.20 4.59 1.10
N ALA A 105 9.94 3.38 0.59
CA ALA A 105 8.74 3.04 -0.15
C ALA A 105 7.45 3.07 0.69
N TRP A 106 7.55 3.04 2.02
CA TRP A 106 6.37 3.14 2.89
C TRP A 106 5.76 4.55 2.91
N THR A 107 6.57 5.59 2.77
CA THR A 107 6.13 6.99 2.88
C THR A 107 6.38 7.85 1.65
N GLY A 108 7.17 7.39 0.69
CA GLY A 108 7.55 8.19 -0.48
C GLY A 108 6.83 7.76 -1.75
N VAL A 109 6.22 8.72 -2.46
CA VAL A 109 5.36 8.49 -3.62
C VAL A 109 6.08 7.70 -4.72
N GLU A 110 7.24 8.16 -5.17
CA GLU A 110 8.03 7.48 -6.21
C GLU A 110 8.66 6.18 -5.70
N TYR A 111 9.06 6.13 -4.43
CA TYR A 111 9.61 4.91 -3.84
C TYR A 111 8.57 3.79 -3.75
N LEU A 112 7.30 4.12 -3.42
CA LEU A 112 6.20 3.16 -3.45
C LEU A 112 5.97 2.60 -4.85
N HIS A 113 5.90 3.47 -5.86
CA HIS A 113 5.79 3.06 -7.25
C HIS A 113 6.92 2.10 -7.64
N ASN A 114 8.17 2.50 -7.41
CA ASN A 114 9.34 1.70 -7.80
C ASN A 114 9.35 0.33 -7.10
N PHE A 115 8.91 0.26 -5.84
CA PHE A 115 8.76 -1.01 -5.14
C PHE A 115 7.69 -1.90 -5.78
N LEU A 116 6.52 -1.32 -6.10
CA LEU A 116 5.37 -2.09 -6.61
C LEU A 116 5.61 -2.65 -8.02
N ILE A 117 6.43 -1.99 -8.86
CA ILE A 117 6.74 -2.43 -10.22
C ILE A 117 8.05 -3.23 -10.33
N ARG A 118 8.69 -3.56 -9.21
CA ARG A 118 9.97 -4.28 -9.23
C ARG A 118 9.86 -5.58 -10.02
N PRO A 119 10.90 -5.95 -10.78
CA PRO A 119 10.90 -7.19 -11.57
C PRO A 119 11.14 -8.43 -10.70
N GLU A 120 11.73 -8.27 -9.51
CA GLU A 120 12.12 -9.39 -8.65
C GLU A 120 10.90 -9.99 -7.94
N VAL A 121 10.81 -11.31 -7.97
CA VAL A 121 9.84 -12.06 -7.16
C VAL A 121 10.35 -12.09 -5.71
N SER A 122 9.73 -11.27 -4.87
CA SER A 122 10.08 -11.13 -3.45
C SER A 122 8.84 -10.76 -2.64
N PRO A 123 8.81 -10.98 -1.31
CA PRO A 123 7.63 -10.70 -0.49
C PRO A 123 7.03 -9.32 -0.70
N GLY A 124 5.71 -9.22 -0.57
CA GLY A 124 4.97 -7.95 -0.65
C GLY A 124 4.19 -7.75 -1.95
N PRO A 125 3.43 -6.65 -2.04
CA PRO A 125 2.56 -6.33 -3.16
C PRO A 125 3.32 -6.09 -4.46
N VAL A 126 2.62 -6.34 -5.58
CA VAL A 126 3.04 -5.98 -6.94
C VAL A 126 1.88 -5.36 -7.68
N CYS A 127 2.16 -4.44 -8.60
CA CYS A 127 1.15 -3.78 -9.41
C CYS A 127 1.48 -3.75 -10.90
N MET A 128 0.45 -3.48 -11.68
CA MET A 128 0.56 -2.99 -13.04
C MET A 128 0.30 -1.47 -13.04
N VAL A 129 1.07 -0.73 -13.82
CA VAL A 129 0.83 0.71 -14.01
C VAL A 129 -0.01 0.92 -15.26
N THR A 130 -1.07 1.69 -15.15
CA THR A 130 -1.93 2.05 -16.27
C THR A 130 -2.36 3.52 -16.18
N GLN A 131 -2.86 4.07 -17.29
CA GLN A 131 -3.57 5.35 -17.35
C GLN A 131 -5.06 5.14 -17.64
N ASP A 132 -5.52 3.89 -17.75
CA ASP A 132 -6.92 3.58 -17.92
C ASP A 132 -7.64 3.60 -16.56
N LEU A 133 -8.45 4.62 -16.35
CA LEU A 133 -9.23 4.78 -15.12
C LEU A 133 -10.32 3.72 -14.97
N ALA A 134 -10.80 3.14 -16.06
CA ALA A 134 -11.80 2.05 -16.00
C ALA A 134 -11.24 0.80 -15.30
N MET A 135 -9.91 0.60 -15.36
CA MET A 135 -9.23 -0.52 -14.69
C MET A 135 -9.01 -0.33 -13.19
N ALA A 136 -9.19 0.88 -12.68
CA ALA A 136 -8.95 1.13 -11.26
C ALA A 136 -10.03 0.43 -10.42
N GLU A 137 -9.59 -0.33 -9.41
CA GLU A 137 -10.47 -1.04 -8.48
C GLU A 137 -10.29 -0.56 -7.04
N PRO A 138 -11.28 -0.76 -6.17
CA PRO A 138 -11.10 -0.46 -4.75
C PRO A 138 -9.83 -1.08 -4.18
N GLY A 139 -9.06 -0.30 -3.41
CA GLY A 139 -7.75 -0.68 -2.87
C GLY A 139 -6.57 -0.34 -3.78
N ASP A 140 -6.78 0.07 -5.03
CA ASP A 140 -5.72 0.60 -5.88
C ASP A 140 -5.29 2.01 -5.44
N VAL A 141 -4.12 2.45 -5.89
CA VAL A 141 -3.60 3.77 -5.60
C VAL A 141 -3.50 4.57 -6.90
N ILE A 142 -4.03 5.79 -6.91
CA ILE A 142 -3.84 6.72 -8.02
C ILE A 142 -2.82 7.76 -7.59
N GLN A 143 -1.70 7.85 -8.28
CA GLN A 143 -0.70 8.88 -8.00
C GLN A 143 -0.89 10.09 -8.91
N LEU A 144 -0.75 11.29 -8.34
CA LEU A 144 -1.07 12.56 -8.98
C LEU A 144 0.15 13.49 -9.06
N ILE A 145 0.30 14.19 -10.20
CA ILE A 145 1.18 15.35 -10.37
C ILE A 145 0.32 16.60 -10.40
N PHE A 146 0.52 17.48 -9.44
CA PHE A 146 -0.13 18.80 -9.40
C PHE A 146 0.68 19.85 -10.15
N HIS A 147 2.02 19.76 -10.05
CA HIS A 147 2.97 20.66 -10.72
C HIS A 147 4.32 19.96 -10.92
N GLY A 148 5.09 20.43 -11.90
CA GLY A 148 6.41 19.86 -12.21
C GLY A 148 6.33 18.47 -12.83
N GLU A 149 7.34 17.62 -12.54
CA GLU A 149 7.53 16.34 -13.20
C GLU A 149 7.41 15.13 -12.25
N VAL A 150 7.29 15.36 -10.94
CA VAL A 150 7.33 14.32 -9.90
C VAL A 150 5.93 14.10 -9.34
N PHE A 151 5.55 12.85 -9.11
CA PHE A 151 4.30 12.51 -8.42
C PHE A 151 4.35 12.92 -6.95
N GLN A 152 3.26 13.54 -6.46
CA GLN A 152 3.22 14.25 -5.18
C GLN A 152 2.14 13.72 -4.23
N HIS A 153 1.19 12.93 -4.72
CA HIS A 153 0.04 12.48 -3.92
C HIS A 153 -0.36 11.05 -4.27
N SER A 154 -0.88 10.30 -3.30
CA SER A 154 -1.20 8.88 -3.42
C SER A 154 -2.60 8.57 -2.84
N PRO A 155 -3.72 9.11 -3.40
CA PRO A 155 -5.06 8.73 -2.99
C PRO A 155 -5.36 7.25 -3.29
N VAL A 156 -6.16 6.64 -2.43
CA VAL A 156 -6.60 5.23 -2.53
C VAL A 156 -8.00 5.20 -3.12
N VAL A 157 -8.22 4.38 -4.14
CA VAL A 157 -9.54 4.15 -4.73
C VAL A 157 -10.42 3.40 -3.74
N ILE A 158 -11.63 3.90 -3.53
CA ILE A 158 -12.65 3.24 -2.68
C ILE A 158 -13.93 2.91 -3.44
N GLN A 159 -14.10 3.47 -4.64
CA GLN A 159 -15.18 3.13 -5.55
C GLN A 159 -14.82 3.57 -6.97
N ASN A 160 -15.26 2.81 -7.96
CA ASN A 160 -15.20 3.14 -9.38
C ASN A 160 -16.51 2.68 -10.05
N ASP A 161 -17.14 3.53 -10.83
CA ASP A 161 -18.37 3.20 -11.58
C ASP A 161 -18.09 2.53 -12.92
N GLY A 162 -16.80 2.39 -13.29
CA GLY A 162 -16.36 1.75 -14.54
C GLY A 162 -16.49 2.63 -15.78
N SER A 163 -16.88 3.89 -15.65
CA SER A 163 -17.04 4.82 -16.80
C SER A 163 -15.72 5.19 -17.49
N GLY A 164 -14.59 5.02 -16.79
CA GLY A 164 -13.29 5.52 -17.24
C GLY A 164 -13.08 7.01 -17.00
N GLU A 165 -14.05 7.68 -16.37
CA GLU A 165 -13.99 9.10 -16.05
C GLU A 165 -13.55 9.34 -14.61
N ALA A 166 -12.78 10.42 -14.39
CA ALA A 166 -12.33 10.78 -13.04
C ALA A 166 -13.49 11.14 -12.10
N SER A 167 -14.63 11.54 -12.60
CA SER A 167 -15.85 11.81 -11.83
C SER A 167 -16.51 10.55 -11.27
N GLY A 168 -16.30 9.40 -11.92
CA GLY A 168 -16.81 8.09 -11.50
C GLY A 168 -15.95 7.41 -10.43
N ILE A 169 -14.78 7.97 -10.12
CA ILE A 169 -13.87 7.41 -9.11
C ILE A 169 -13.99 8.18 -7.81
N GLN A 170 -14.25 7.46 -6.71
CA GLN A 170 -14.23 8.00 -5.36
C GLN A 170 -12.94 7.55 -4.66
N ILE A 171 -12.29 8.46 -3.93
CA ILE A 171 -11.03 8.19 -3.23
C ILE A 171 -11.12 8.48 -1.73
N ALA A 172 -10.20 7.86 -0.99
CA ALA A 172 -9.81 8.23 0.35
C ALA A 172 -8.33 8.63 0.37
N ALA A 173 -7.97 9.62 1.18
CA ALA A 173 -6.60 10.10 1.27
C ALA A 173 -6.33 10.78 2.61
N HIS A 174 -5.06 10.76 3.04
CA HIS A 174 -4.50 11.71 4.00
C HIS A 174 -3.78 12.84 3.25
N SER A 175 -3.31 13.86 3.96
CA SER A 175 -2.83 15.12 3.42
C SER A 175 -3.92 15.80 2.55
N TYR A 176 -4.79 16.53 3.23
CA TYR A 176 -6.12 16.96 2.82
C TYR A 176 -7.13 15.81 2.95
N ASP A 177 -7.33 15.34 4.18
CA ASP A 177 -8.15 14.18 4.52
C ASP A 177 -9.45 14.12 3.73
N ALA A 178 -9.67 13.00 3.08
CA ALA A 178 -10.82 12.79 2.20
C ALA A 178 -11.36 11.37 2.33
N ASN A 179 -12.69 11.26 2.26
CA ASN A 179 -13.42 10.00 2.13
C ASN A 179 -14.59 10.21 1.18
N CYS A 180 -14.75 9.34 0.21
CA CYS A 180 -15.74 9.48 -0.87
C CYS A 180 -15.58 10.81 -1.65
N ARG A 181 -14.35 11.27 -1.85
CA ARG A 181 -14.07 12.45 -2.65
C ARG A 181 -13.90 12.06 -4.12
N PRO A 182 -14.60 12.73 -5.08
CA PRO A 182 -14.39 12.46 -6.49
C PRO A 182 -12.95 12.79 -6.92
N LEU A 183 -12.31 11.89 -7.68
CA LEU A 183 -10.97 12.13 -8.23
C LEU A 183 -10.93 13.41 -9.09
N SER A 184 -12.02 13.69 -9.81
CA SER A 184 -12.17 14.90 -10.63
C SER A 184 -12.13 16.21 -9.85
N SER A 185 -12.24 16.17 -8.52
CA SER A 185 -12.16 17.36 -7.67
C SER A 185 -10.73 17.85 -7.41
N TYR A 186 -9.73 17.09 -7.81
CA TYR A 186 -8.33 17.50 -7.76
C TYR A 186 -7.90 18.18 -9.06
N SER A 187 -7.16 19.29 -8.95
CA SER A 187 -6.55 19.97 -10.11
C SER A 187 -5.16 19.37 -10.37
N TYR A 188 -5.10 18.19 -10.98
CA TYR A 188 -3.84 17.54 -11.35
C TYR A 188 -3.52 17.70 -12.84
N GLN A 189 -2.23 17.64 -13.18
CA GLN A 189 -1.75 17.70 -14.56
C GLN A 189 -1.62 16.30 -15.18
N ARG A 190 -1.16 15.33 -14.38
CA ARG A 190 -0.95 13.93 -14.79
C ARG A 190 -1.30 13.00 -13.64
N TYR A 191 -1.64 11.77 -14.01
CA TYR A 191 -1.89 10.68 -13.05
C TYR A 191 -1.31 9.37 -13.56
N ARG A 192 -1.20 8.41 -12.66
CA ARG A 192 -1.01 6.98 -12.95
C ARG A 192 -1.81 6.16 -11.96
N VAL A 193 -2.35 5.05 -12.41
CA VAL A 193 -3.00 4.05 -11.57
C VAL A 193 -2.00 2.95 -11.25
N LEU A 194 -1.80 2.68 -9.98
CA LEU A 194 -1.07 1.51 -9.49
C LEU A 194 -2.12 0.43 -9.19
N HIS A 195 -2.45 -0.36 -10.20
CA HIS A 195 -3.42 -1.46 -10.11
C HIS A 195 -2.75 -2.66 -9.44
N ILE A 196 -3.14 -2.96 -8.20
CA ILE A 196 -2.53 -4.03 -7.38
C ILE A 196 -2.99 -5.40 -7.90
N LEU A 197 -2.06 -6.17 -8.43
CA LEU A 197 -2.32 -7.50 -9.00
C LEU A 197 -2.42 -8.59 -7.92
N GLY A 198 -1.68 -8.44 -6.84
CA GLY A 198 -1.57 -9.43 -5.78
C GLY A 198 -0.33 -9.18 -4.93
N TYR A 199 0.06 -10.17 -4.18
CA TYR A 199 1.28 -10.11 -3.36
C TYR A 199 1.98 -11.47 -3.28
N TYR A 200 3.29 -11.44 -3.11
CA TYR A 200 4.07 -12.63 -2.79
C TYR A 200 4.16 -12.79 -1.26
N PRO A 201 3.94 -13.99 -0.72
CA PRO A 201 4.03 -14.24 0.72
C PRO A 201 5.46 -14.13 1.24
N GLU A 202 5.62 -14.08 2.57
CA GLU A 202 6.91 -14.36 3.20
C GLU A 202 7.30 -15.84 2.98
N ALA A 203 8.60 -16.08 2.77
CA ALA A 203 9.15 -17.43 2.55
C ALA A 203 9.16 -18.29 3.85
#